data_1f67b86b3b3a6e6103c186bd9c7f2004
#
_entry.id   1f67b86b3b3a6e6103c186bd9c7f2004
#
_cell.length_a   1.000
_cell.length_b   1.000
_cell.length_c   1.000
_cell.angle_alpha   90.00
_cell.angle_beta   90.00
_cell.angle_gamma   90.00
#
_symmetry.space_group_name_H-M   'P 1'
#
loop_
_entity.id
_entity.type
_entity.pdbx_description
1 polymer ?
#
loop_
_entity_poly.entity_id
_entity_poly.type
_entity_poly.pdbx_seq_one_letter_code
_entity_poly.pdbx_strand_id
1 'polypeptide(L)'
;MDKFVMEGTSRDSTNSRAARRLRAEGMIPVNVYGGGKPNRSVAVDAKAFYKALSNHHRYFEIQCDGASEAGIVKEVQYDLYGDSAIHVDLARVSDDKPITATMRLLTAGMARGVASGGILDMAYRNVPVRGKIGDLKASVTVNIESLGTNQSIRARDLEMPEGVECLLSDGTPVIICHGRRGG
;
A
#
# COMPACT_ATOMS: atom_id res chain seq x y z
N MET A 1 11.56 1.49 -0.76
CA MET A 1 10.50 0.99 0.17
C MET A 1 11.13 -0.02 1.12
N ASP A 2 10.95 0.14 2.42
CA ASP A 2 11.60 -0.73 3.41
C ASP A 2 11.01 -2.15 3.37
N LYS A 3 11.91 -3.12 3.34
CA LYS A 3 11.59 -4.53 3.29
C LYS A 3 11.31 -5.05 4.70
N PHE A 4 10.16 -5.67 4.90
CA PHE A 4 9.83 -6.35 6.15
C PHE A 4 10.07 -7.85 6.02
N VAL A 5 10.96 -8.39 6.87
CA VAL A 5 11.30 -9.81 6.86
C VAL A 5 10.40 -10.54 7.85
N MET A 6 9.81 -11.66 7.43
CA MET A 6 8.98 -12.51 8.27
C MET A 6 9.18 -13.99 7.95
N GLU A 7 8.95 -14.83 8.93
CA GLU A 7 8.97 -16.27 8.75
C GLU A 7 7.66 -16.77 8.17
N GLY A 8 7.74 -17.78 7.34
CA GLY A 8 6.60 -18.45 6.73
C GLY A 8 6.78 -19.96 6.74
N THR A 9 5.67 -20.67 6.67
CA THR A 9 5.63 -22.12 6.54
C THR A 9 5.07 -22.50 5.19
N SER A 10 5.71 -23.44 4.48
CA SER A 10 5.23 -23.93 3.19
C SER A 10 3.89 -24.64 3.34
N ARG A 11 3.04 -24.52 2.32
CA ARG A 11 1.71 -25.13 2.29
C ARG A 11 1.55 -26.00 1.06
N ASP A 12 1.38 -27.30 1.28
CA ASP A 12 1.05 -28.26 0.21
C ASP A 12 -0.46 -28.31 -0.05
N SER A 13 -1.27 -28.06 1.01
CA SER A 13 -2.73 -28.12 0.92
C SER A 13 -3.34 -26.72 0.78
N THR A 14 -4.02 -26.48 -0.33
CA THR A 14 -4.67 -25.19 -0.68
C THR A 14 -6.20 -25.22 -0.54
N ASN A 15 -6.77 -26.31 0.03
CA ASN A 15 -8.22 -26.43 0.17
C ASN A 15 -8.79 -25.50 1.26
N SER A 16 -10.10 -25.21 1.16
CA SER A 16 -10.81 -24.29 2.05
C SER A 16 -10.81 -24.76 3.53
N ARG A 17 -10.77 -26.06 3.78
CA ARG A 17 -10.74 -26.61 5.16
C ARG A 17 -9.37 -26.33 5.81
N ALA A 18 -8.28 -26.57 5.09
CA ALA A 18 -6.94 -26.27 5.58
C ALA A 18 -6.75 -24.75 5.81
N ALA A 19 -7.26 -23.91 4.92
CA ALA A 19 -7.21 -22.46 5.11
C ALA A 19 -7.97 -21.98 6.35
N ARG A 20 -9.14 -22.57 6.65
CA ARG A 20 -9.89 -22.26 7.89
C ARG A 20 -9.12 -22.65 9.15
N ARG A 21 -8.49 -23.84 9.13
CA ARG A 21 -7.68 -24.30 10.26
C ARG A 21 -6.49 -23.37 10.53
N LEU A 22 -5.75 -22.99 9.49
CA LEU A 22 -4.62 -22.04 9.60
C LEU A 22 -5.06 -20.71 10.22
N ARG A 23 -6.19 -20.15 9.77
CA ARG A 23 -6.70 -18.91 10.36
C ARG A 23 -7.10 -19.06 11.82
N ALA A 24 -7.66 -20.21 12.21
CA ALA A 24 -7.97 -20.51 13.62
C ALA A 24 -6.69 -20.62 14.48
N GLU A 25 -5.57 -21.01 13.89
CA GLU A 25 -4.23 -21.07 14.50
C GLU A 25 -3.51 -19.69 14.47
N GLY A 26 -4.17 -18.61 13.99
CA GLY A 26 -3.59 -17.27 13.92
C GLY A 26 -2.66 -17.05 12.74
N MET A 27 -2.73 -17.89 11.71
CA MET A 27 -1.92 -17.79 10.50
C MET A 27 -2.74 -17.27 9.32
N ILE A 28 -2.11 -16.51 8.42
CA ILE A 28 -2.72 -16.02 7.19
C ILE A 28 -2.14 -16.78 6.00
N PRO A 29 -2.99 -17.35 5.12
CA PRO A 29 -2.56 -17.91 3.85
C PRO A 29 -2.09 -16.80 2.90
N VAL A 30 -0.90 -16.99 2.31
CA VAL A 30 -0.27 -16.07 1.38
C VAL A 30 0.09 -16.82 0.11
N ASN A 31 -0.22 -16.24 -1.05
CA ASN A 31 0.26 -16.71 -2.34
C ASN A 31 1.33 -15.75 -2.88
N VAL A 32 2.47 -16.31 -3.27
CA VAL A 32 3.57 -15.58 -3.88
C VAL A 32 3.67 -16.00 -5.35
N TYR A 33 3.48 -15.05 -6.27
CA TYR A 33 3.46 -15.34 -7.71
C TYR A 33 4.28 -14.32 -8.51
N GLY A 34 4.51 -14.62 -9.80
CA GLY A 34 5.25 -13.77 -10.71
C GLY A 34 6.75 -14.08 -10.76
N GLY A 35 7.52 -13.22 -11.44
CA GLY A 35 8.97 -13.38 -11.62
C GLY A 35 9.38 -14.58 -12.49
N GLY A 36 8.45 -15.18 -13.27
CA GLY A 36 8.74 -16.36 -14.09
C GLY A 36 8.97 -17.66 -13.31
N LYS A 37 8.70 -17.65 -12.00
CA LYS A 37 8.79 -18.81 -11.12
C LYS A 37 7.40 -19.38 -10.80
N PRO A 38 7.29 -20.67 -10.47
CA PRO A 38 6.03 -21.28 -10.02
C PRO A 38 5.44 -20.51 -8.82
N ASN A 39 4.10 -20.51 -8.73
CA ASN A 39 3.43 -19.96 -7.58
C ASN A 39 3.78 -20.74 -6.32
N ARG A 40 4.01 -20.03 -5.22
CA ARG A 40 4.30 -20.64 -3.93
C ARG A 40 3.23 -20.23 -2.91
N SER A 41 2.65 -21.21 -2.25
CA SER A 41 1.68 -20.99 -1.18
C SER A 41 2.38 -21.15 0.16
N VAL A 42 2.28 -20.12 1.00
CA VAL A 42 2.88 -20.10 2.34
C VAL A 42 1.86 -19.65 3.38
N ALA A 43 2.12 -19.89 4.64
CA ALA A 43 1.36 -19.35 5.75
C ALA A 43 2.29 -18.47 6.60
N VAL A 44 1.80 -17.31 7.03
CA VAL A 44 2.55 -16.36 7.85
C VAL A 44 1.78 -16.01 9.12
N ASP A 45 2.48 -15.57 10.15
CA ASP A 45 1.86 -15.12 11.40
C ASP A 45 1.01 -13.87 11.18
N ALA A 46 -0.26 -13.93 11.61
CA ALA A 46 -1.22 -12.86 11.42
C ALA A 46 -0.83 -11.59 12.18
N LYS A 47 -0.34 -11.71 13.41
CA LYS A 47 0.01 -10.56 14.26
C LYS A 47 1.21 -9.80 13.67
N ALA A 48 2.24 -10.53 13.22
CA ALA A 48 3.40 -9.94 12.56
C ALA A 48 2.99 -9.23 11.27
N PHE A 49 2.13 -9.85 10.46
CA PHE A 49 1.62 -9.25 9.22
C PHE A 49 0.81 -7.97 9.48
N TYR A 50 -0.13 -7.98 10.42
CA TYR A 50 -0.91 -6.77 10.76
C TYR A 50 -0.04 -5.65 11.32
N LYS A 51 0.94 -5.98 12.17
CA LYS A 51 1.90 -4.99 12.68
C LYS A 51 2.69 -4.34 11.54
N ALA A 52 3.13 -5.13 10.57
CA ALA A 52 3.82 -4.60 9.40
C ALA A 52 2.91 -3.70 8.55
N LEU A 53 1.65 -4.12 8.28
CA LEU A 53 0.69 -3.30 7.55
C LEU A 53 0.35 -1.98 8.26
N SER A 54 0.22 -2.01 9.59
CA SER A 54 -0.02 -0.80 10.40
C SER A 54 1.14 0.18 10.32
N ASN A 55 2.37 -0.32 10.18
CA ASN A 55 3.57 0.47 9.95
C ASN A 55 3.78 0.80 8.45
N HIS A 56 2.76 0.59 7.62
CA HIS A 56 2.75 0.89 6.18
C HIS A 56 3.76 0.11 5.34
N HIS A 57 4.30 -1.00 5.84
CA HIS A 57 5.11 -1.89 5.02
C HIS A 57 4.23 -2.56 3.96
N ARG A 58 4.70 -2.55 2.71
CA ARG A 58 4.06 -3.22 1.56
C ARG A 58 5.00 -4.15 0.84
N TYR A 59 6.30 -4.11 1.15
CA TYR A 59 7.32 -4.97 0.61
C TYR A 59 7.74 -5.99 1.67
N PHE A 60 7.49 -7.26 1.40
CA PHE A 60 7.72 -8.37 2.32
C PHE A 60 8.75 -9.33 1.77
N GLU A 61 9.58 -9.86 2.64
CA GLU A 61 10.42 -11.01 2.40
C GLU A 61 9.99 -12.14 3.34
N ILE A 62 9.52 -13.23 2.75
CA ILE A 62 9.09 -14.40 3.51
C ILE A 62 10.20 -15.44 3.45
N GLN A 63 10.73 -15.81 4.61
CA GLN A 63 11.71 -16.88 4.78
C GLN A 63 10.95 -18.19 5.04
N CYS A 64 11.09 -19.16 4.15
CA CYS A 64 10.38 -20.42 4.23
C CYS A 64 11.26 -21.56 3.70
N ASP A 65 11.48 -22.61 4.51
CA ASP A 65 12.23 -23.82 4.16
C ASP A 65 13.63 -23.51 3.58
N GLY A 66 14.35 -22.55 4.16
CA GLY A 66 15.67 -22.14 3.71
C GLY A 66 15.71 -21.34 2.41
N ALA A 67 14.56 -21.02 1.85
CA ALA A 67 14.42 -20.13 0.70
C ALA A 67 13.76 -18.82 1.11
N SER A 68 14.15 -17.72 0.46
CA SER A 68 13.58 -16.40 0.67
C SER A 68 12.79 -15.97 -0.57
N GLU A 69 11.57 -15.50 -0.35
CA GLU A 69 10.66 -15.01 -1.37
C GLU A 69 10.31 -13.55 -1.08
N ALA A 70 10.75 -12.65 -1.95
CA ALA A 70 10.45 -11.23 -1.82
C ALA A 70 9.30 -10.81 -2.75
N GLY A 71 8.35 -10.07 -2.22
CA GLY A 71 7.18 -9.63 -2.98
C GLY A 71 6.49 -8.41 -2.39
N ILE A 72 5.78 -7.69 -3.24
CA ILE A 72 4.93 -6.57 -2.84
C ILE A 72 3.48 -7.04 -2.67
N VAL A 73 2.79 -6.52 -1.65
CA VAL A 73 1.37 -6.78 -1.44
C VAL A 73 0.58 -6.21 -2.62
N LYS A 74 -0.12 -7.08 -3.34
CA LYS A 74 -1.05 -6.72 -4.41
C LYS A 74 -2.46 -6.63 -3.89
N GLU A 75 -2.86 -7.60 -3.09
CA GLU A 75 -4.22 -7.66 -2.57
C GLU A 75 -4.20 -8.27 -1.16
N VAL A 76 -5.06 -7.74 -0.31
CA VAL A 76 -5.39 -8.32 0.99
C VAL A 76 -6.90 -8.51 0.99
N GLN A 77 -7.35 -9.75 1.06
CA GLN A 77 -8.77 -10.08 1.20
C GLN A 77 -9.12 -10.12 2.67
N TYR A 78 -10.17 -9.42 3.04
CA TYR A 78 -10.68 -9.38 4.41
C TYR A 78 -11.97 -10.20 4.52
N ASP A 79 -12.32 -10.58 5.75
CA ASP A 79 -13.60 -11.20 6.05
C ASP A 79 -14.76 -10.20 5.85
N LEU A 80 -16.00 -10.68 6.07
CA LEU A 80 -17.21 -9.86 5.90
C LEU A 80 -17.26 -8.63 6.83
N TYR A 81 -16.56 -8.68 7.95
CA TYR A 81 -16.51 -7.58 8.93
C TYR A 81 -15.35 -6.63 8.66
N GLY A 82 -14.40 -7.01 7.80
CA GLY A 82 -13.21 -6.22 7.50
C GLY A 82 -12.10 -6.29 8.56
N ASP A 83 -12.27 -7.13 9.57
CA ASP A 83 -11.37 -7.19 10.73
C ASP A 83 -10.20 -8.15 10.53
N SER A 84 -10.40 -9.22 9.77
CA SER A 84 -9.42 -10.29 9.60
C SER A 84 -9.04 -10.53 8.15
N ALA A 85 -7.75 -10.49 7.84
CA ALA A 85 -7.28 -10.90 6.52
C ALA A 85 -7.45 -12.40 6.34
N ILE A 86 -8.20 -12.79 5.32
CA ILE A 86 -8.45 -14.18 4.98
C ILE A 86 -7.46 -14.71 3.94
N HIS A 87 -6.86 -13.82 3.16
CA HIS A 87 -5.88 -14.15 2.14
C HIS A 87 -5.02 -12.95 1.78
N VAL A 88 -3.76 -13.18 1.40
CA VAL A 88 -2.83 -12.16 0.92
C VAL A 88 -2.18 -12.63 -0.37
N ASP A 89 -2.15 -11.75 -1.35
CA ASP A 89 -1.46 -11.94 -2.62
C ASP A 89 -0.20 -11.09 -2.68
N LEU A 90 0.95 -11.75 -2.85
CA LEU A 90 2.24 -11.12 -3.06
C LEU A 90 2.71 -11.34 -4.50
N ALA A 91 2.99 -10.25 -5.20
CA ALA A 91 3.68 -10.33 -6.48
C ALA A 91 5.20 -10.25 -6.25
N ARG A 92 5.95 -11.25 -6.76
CA ARG A 92 7.42 -11.20 -6.73
C ARG A 92 7.91 -9.97 -7.46
N VAL A 93 8.90 -9.33 -6.87
CA VAL A 93 9.55 -8.15 -7.46
C VAL A 93 11.00 -8.46 -7.75
N SER A 94 11.51 -7.87 -8.83
CA SER A 94 12.92 -7.84 -9.17
C SER A 94 13.39 -6.40 -8.97
N ASP A 95 14.54 -6.19 -8.38
CA ASP A 95 15.05 -4.85 -8.07
C ASP A 95 15.24 -3.97 -9.32
N ASP A 96 15.51 -4.59 -10.48
CA ASP A 96 15.77 -3.90 -11.74
C ASP A 96 14.51 -3.51 -12.52
N LYS A 97 13.35 -4.13 -12.23
CA LYS A 97 12.14 -3.91 -13.01
C LYS A 97 11.23 -2.88 -12.33
N PRO A 98 10.72 -1.89 -13.09
CA PRO A 98 9.74 -0.98 -12.55
C PRO A 98 8.43 -1.73 -12.24
N ILE A 99 7.88 -1.47 -11.09
CA ILE A 99 6.62 -2.04 -10.61
C ILE A 99 5.59 -0.95 -10.40
N THR A 100 4.32 -1.32 -10.48
CA THR A 100 3.22 -0.45 -10.07
C THR A 100 2.89 -0.72 -8.62
N ALA A 101 2.94 0.33 -7.82
CA ALA A 101 2.64 0.31 -6.40
C ALA A 101 1.73 1.48 -6.03
N THR A 102 1.36 1.57 -4.77
CA THR A 102 0.56 2.67 -4.25
C THR A 102 1.33 3.35 -3.13
N MET A 103 1.49 4.67 -3.20
CA MET A 103 2.10 5.49 -2.15
C MET A 103 1.02 6.25 -1.41
N ARG A 104 1.13 6.30 -0.08
CA ARG A 104 0.21 7.07 0.75
C ARG A 104 0.48 8.57 0.60
N LEU A 105 -0.59 9.36 0.43
CA LEU A 105 -0.50 10.81 0.42
C LEU A 105 -0.67 11.34 1.85
N LEU A 106 0.34 12.07 2.34
CA LEU A 106 0.32 12.77 3.62
C LEU A 106 0.32 14.27 3.38
N THR A 107 -0.37 15.00 4.22
CA THR A 107 -0.38 16.48 4.18
C THR A 107 0.47 17.04 5.31
N ALA A 108 1.23 18.09 5.01
CA ALA A 108 1.99 18.86 5.99
C ALA A 108 1.45 20.30 6.04
N GLY A 109 1.40 20.86 7.25
CA GLY A 109 0.90 22.20 7.49
C GLY A 109 -0.63 22.29 7.57
N MET A 110 -1.14 23.52 7.73
CA MET A 110 -2.57 23.83 7.79
C MET A 110 -2.94 24.71 6.58
N ALA A 111 -3.88 24.26 5.77
CA ALA A 111 -4.31 25.02 4.60
C ALA A 111 -4.95 26.36 4.98
N ARG A 112 -4.58 27.44 4.30
CA ARG A 112 -5.18 28.79 4.51
C ARG A 112 -6.70 28.75 4.31
N GLY A 113 -7.18 27.95 3.36
CA GLY A 113 -8.60 27.78 3.11
C GLY A 113 -9.35 27.17 4.29
N VAL A 114 -8.74 26.22 5.02
CA VAL A 114 -9.30 25.63 6.23
C VAL A 114 -9.30 26.66 7.37
N ALA A 115 -8.24 27.43 7.53
CA ALA A 115 -8.20 28.53 8.51
C ALA A 115 -9.31 29.60 8.25
N SER A 116 -9.74 29.74 6.98
CA SER A 116 -10.85 30.63 6.58
C SER A 116 -12.24 29.95 6.64
N GLY A 117 -12.33 28.75 7.27
CA GLY A 117 -13.60 28.01 7.44
C GLY A 117 -13.95 27.07 6.29
N GLY A 118 -13.03 26.82 5.34
CA GLY A 118 -13.17 25.81 4.31
C GLY A 118 -12.99 24.39 4.82
N ILE A 119 -13.31 23.40 3.98
CA ILE A 119 -13.19 21.96 4.27
C ILE A 119 -12.14 21.37 3.33
N LEU A 120 -11.15 20.69 3.91
CA LEU A 120 -10.15 19.96 3.14
C LEU A 120 -10.71 18.59 2.78
N ASP A 121 -10.70 18.29 1.49
CA ASP A 121 -11.08 16.99 0.94
C ASP A 121 -9.88 16.35 0.25
N MET A 122 -9.54 15.13 0.64
CA MET A 122 -8.52 14.32 0.01
C MET A 122 -9.19 13.35 -0.97
N ALA A 123 -9.31 13.74 -2.23
CA ALA A 123 -9.87 12.89 -3.29
C ALA A 123 -9.08 11.59 -3.46
N TYR A 124 -7.76 11.67 -3.25
CA TYR A 124 -6.87 10.50 -3.26
C TYR A 124 -6.04 10.46 -1.97
N ARG A 125 -6.27 9.44 -1.16
CA ARG A 125 -5.42 9.15 0.02
C ARG A 125 -4.21 8.29 -0.33
N ASN A 126 -4.33 7.58 -1.45
CA ASN A 126 -3.29 6.72 -1.99
C ASN A 126 -3.13 7.03 -3.48
N VAL A 127 -1.92 7.25 -3.92
CA VAL A 127 -1.58 7.61 -5.30
C VAL A 127 -0.93 6.41 -5.98
N PRO A 128 -1.45 5.95 -7.13
CA PRO A 128 -0.81 4.89 -7.90
C PRO A 128 0.44 5.44 -8.56
N VAL A 129 1.56 4.73 -8.40
CA VAL A 129 2.88 5.13 -8.90
C VAL A 129 3.58 3.96 -9.57
N ARG A 130 4.54 4.27 -10.44
CA ARG A 130 5.41 3.32 -11.10
C ARG A 130 6.86 3.69 -10.85
N GLY A 131 7.67 2.72 -10.46
CA GLY A 131 9.09 2.93 -10.20
C GLY A 131 9.79 1.64 -9.79
N LYS A 132 11.11 1.69 -9.62
CA LYS A 132 11.86 0.57 -9.05
C LYS A 132 11.56 0.46 -7.56
N ILE A 133 11.62 -0.76 -7.00
CA ILE A 133 11.28 -1.00 -5.59
C ILE A 133 12.15 -0.18 -4.62
N GLY A 134 13.42 0.04 -4.97
CA GLY A 134 14.36 0.85 -4.18
C GLY A 134 13.96 2.33 -4.09
N ASP A 135 13.41 2.89 -5.16
CA ASP A 135 13.07 4.32 -5.26
C ASP A 135 11.69 4.62 -4.67
N LEU A 136 10.84 3.59 -4.55
CA LEU A 136 9.51 3.72 -3.98
C LEU A 136 9.58 3.97 -2.47
N LYS A 137 8.88 5.01 -2.01
CA LYS A 137 8.67 5.31 -0.58
C LYS A 137 7.28 4.85 -0.14
N ALA A 138 7.09 4.66 1.16
CA ALA A 138 5.77 4.31 1.71
C ALA A 138 4.76 5.44 1.58
N SER A 139 5.22 6.69 1.61
CA SER A 139 4.38 7.88 1.53
C SER A 139 5.08 9.03 0.80
N VAL A 140 4.28 9.93 0.26
CA VAL A 140 4.67 11.24 -0.24
C VAL A 140 3.98 12.31 0.58
N THR A 141 4.72 13.33 1.01
CA THR A 141 4.19 14.43 1.84
C THR A 141 4.03 15.67 0.97
N VAL A 142 2.86 16.29 1.06
CA VAL A 142 2.51 17.50 0.31
C VAL A 142 2.28 18.64 1.28
N ASN A 143 2.96 19.76 1.08
CA ASN A 143 2.69 20.98 1.85
C ASN A 143 1.41 21.63 1.35
N ILE A 144 0.44 21.81 2.25
CA ILE A 144 -0.86 22.42 1.94
C ILE A 144 -1.04 23.83 2.48
N GLU A 145 -0.01 24.44 3.08
CA GLU A 145 -0.13 25.77 3.73
C GLU A 145 -0.57 26.87 2.76
N SER A 146 -0.14 26.80 1.52
CA SER A 146 -0.51 27.77 0.48
C SER A 146 -1.91 27.56 -0.10
N LEU A 147 -2.58 26.44 0.20
CA LEU A 147 -3.87 26.06 -0.39
C LEU A 147 -4.99 26.95 0.15
N GLY A 148 -5.56 27.77 -0.71
CA GLY A 148 -6.71 28.64 -0.43
C GLY A 148 -8.06 27.94 -0.65
N THR A 149 -9.13 28.65 -0.30
CA THR A 149 -10.51 28.20 -0.51
C THR A 149 -10.79 28.07 -2.02
N ASN A 150 -11.50 27.00 -2.42
CA ASN A 150 -11.81 26.63 -3.81
C ASN A 150 -10.57 26.41 -4.70
N GLN A 151 -9.45 26.07 -4.08
CA GLN A 151 -8.24 25.64 -4.77
C GLN A 151 -8.01 24.15 -4.65
N SER A 152 -7.22 23.58 -5.55
CA SER A 152 -6.84 22.17 -5.54
C SER A 152 -5.37 21.98 -5.88
N ILE A 153 -4.76 20.98 -5.24
CA ILE A 153 -3.46 20.43 -5.62
C ILE A 153 -3.72 19.29 -6.60
N ARG A 154 -3.04 19.30 -7.72
CA ARG A 154 -3.22 18.30 -8.79
C ARG A 154 -2.07 17.29 -8.78
N ALA A 155 -2.24 16.20 -9.52
CA ALA A 155 -1.23 15.14 -9.61
C ALA A 155 0.14 15.65 -10.07
N ARG A 156 0.19 16.61 -11.01
CA ARG A 156 1.43 17.25 -11.48
C ARG A 156 2.17 18.09 -10.42
N ASP A 157 1.43 18.52 -9.39
CA ASP A 157 1.98 19.37 -8.33
C ASP A 157 2.59 18.54 -7.18
N LEU A 158 2.54 17.20 -7.31
CA LEU A 158 3.11 16.27 -6.33
C LEU A 158 4.62 16.14 -6.55
N GLU A 159 5.41 16.37 -5.51
CA GLU A 159 6.86 16.15 -5.53
C GLU A 159 7.16 14.65 -5.40
N MET A 160 7.30 13.97 -6.54
CA MET A 160 7.64 12.54 -6.56
C MET A 160 9.14 12.33 -6.30
N PRO A 161 9.52 11.22 -5.62
CA PRO A 161 10.91 10.79 -5.53
C PRO A 161 11.51 10.54 -6.92
N GLU A 162 12.84 10.66 -7.01
CA GLU A 162 13.57 10.35 -8.25
C GLU A 162 13.27 8.92 -8.73
N GLY A 163 13.03 8.75 -10.02
CA GLY A 163 12.71 7.45 -10.62
C GLY A 163 11.28 6.94 -10.38
N VAL A 164 10.41 7.74 -9.77
CA VAL A 164 9.00 7.39 -9.50
C VAL A 164 8.08 8.26 -10.34
N GLU A 165 7.22 7.61 -11.12
CA GLU A 165 6.21 8.23 -11.98
C GLU A 165 4.82 8.10 -11.36
N CYS A 166 4.07 9.20 -11.29
CA CYS A 166 2.67 9.18 -10.91
C CYS A 166 1.82 8.69 -12.09
N LEU A 167 0.92 7.73 -11.85
CA LEU A 167 0.05 7.17 -12.90
C LEU A 167 -1.29 7.91 -13.02
N LEU A 168 -1.54 8.90 -12.18
CA LEU A 168 -2.71 9.79 -12.36
C LEU A 168 -2.43 10.80 -13.47
N SER A 169 -3.48 11.20 -14.18
CA SER A 169 -3.38 12.28 -15.15
C SER A 169 -2.99 13.59 -14.48
N ASP A 170 -2.11 14.36 -15.09
CA ASP A 170 -1.56 15.64 -14.55
C ASP A 170 -2.62 16.60 -14.02
N GLY A 171 -3.78 16.65 -14.68
CA GLY A 171 -4.91 17.51 -14.33
C GLY A 171 -5.77 16.99 -13.17
N THR A 172 -5.56 15.76 -12.70
CA THR A 172 -6.40 15.14 -11.67
C THR A 172 -6.20 15.84 -10.31
N PRO A 173 -7.26 16.39 -9.70
CA PRO A 173 -7.15 16.98 -8.37
C PRO A 173 -6.99 15.86 -7.32
N VAL A 174 -5.97 15.97 -6.49
CA VAL A 174 -5.65 15.00 -5.43
C VAL A 174 -6.09 15.50 -4.06
N ILE A 175 -5.99 16.81 -3.82
CA ILE A 175 -6.43 17.48 -2.60
C ILE A 175 -7.22 18.72 -3.01
N ILE A 176 -8.38 18.92 -2.43
CA ILE A 176 -9.28 20.03 -2.73
C ILE A 176 -9.64 20.74 -1.42
N CYS A 177 -9.61 22.06 -1.41
CA CYS A 177 -10.14 22.84 -0.32
C CYS A 177 -11.45 23.50 -0.76
N HIS A 178 -12.58 22.99 -0.30
CA HIS A 178 -13.89 23.53 -0.59
C HIS A 178 -14.20 24.73 0.32
N GLY A 179 -14.83 25.75 -0.27
CA GLY A 179 -15.41 26.85 0.51
C GLY A 179 -16.59 26.37 1.34
N ARG A 180 -16.82 27.01 2.50
CA ARG A 180 -18.05 26.81 3.27
C ARG A 180 -19.23 27.20 2.37
N ARG A 181 -20.17 26.27 2.08
CA ARG A 181 -21.45 26.64 1.49
C ARG A 181 -22.13 27.61 2.46
N GLY A 182 -22.30 28.84 2.02
CA GLY A 182 -23.13 29.79 2.75
C GLY A 182 -24.53 29.18 2.93
N GLY A 183 -24.99 29.14 4.16
CA GLY A 183 -26.38 28.79 4.47
C GLY A 183 -27.30 29.92 4.01
#